data_e2120ce910c19039be811177fc554fb0
#
_entry.id   e2120ce910c19039be811177fc554fb0
#
_cell.length_a   1.000
_cell.length_b   1.000
_cell.length_c   1.000
_cell.angle_alpha   90.00
_cell.angle_beta   90.00
_cell.angle_gamma   90.00
#
_symmetry.space_group_name_H-M   'P 1'
#
loop_
_entity.id
_entity.type
_entity.pdbx_description
1 polymer ?
#
loop_
_entity_poly.entity_id
_entity_poly.type
_entity_poly.pdbx_seq_one_letter_code
_entity_poly.pdbx_strand_id
1 'polypeptide(L)'
;SSSSVYGFSDDPNVTEEHPLVPLTLYNKFKGMCEPVLKKHLDEKFRGVIIRPATVCGYAPHCRLDLSVNILTNHAVNNKKIIVLGGGEQKRPNLHVNDMSRVYLMLEENDFKEINGETFNVSFENKKIIELAKIVASNVKSFFNYDNVEIEVKTETVDNRSYHVNSDKIKRVLNFEPNYNIDDAAKSLCEAFKDGKLPNSLTDPKYINVTTLKNLDAV
;
A
#
# COMPACT_ATOMS: atom_id res chain seq x y z
N SER A 1 -0.42 -9.26 8.60
CA SER A 1 -1.71 -9.15 7.93
C SER A 1 -1.70 -8.05 6.88
N SER A 2 -2.82 -7.45 6.56
CA SER A 2 -2.99 -6.39 5.56
C SER A 2 -4.33 -5.68 5.78
N SER A 3 -4.43 -4.40 5.54
CA SER A 3 -5.72 -3.68 5.56
C SER A 3 -6.72 -4.20 4.50
N SER A 4 -6.25 -4.87 3.47
CA SER A 4 -7.12 -5.48 2.45
C SER A 4 -8.02 -6.61 2.97
N VAL A 5 -7.80 -7.09 4.20
CA VAL A 5 -8.68 -8.07 4.87
C VAL A 5 -10.08 -7.53 5.14
N TYR A 6 -10.25 -6.22 5.17
CA TYR A 6 -11.57 -5.57 5.33
C TYR A 6 -12.46 -5.69 4.09
N GLY A 7 -11.86 -5.89 2.91
CA GLY A 7 -12.59 -6.04 1.66
C GLY A 7 -13.24 -4.75 1.17
N PHE A 8 -14.57 -4.72 1.12
CA PHE A 8 -15.35 -3.51 0.80
C PHE A 8 -15.99 -2.97 2.09
N SER A 9 -15.93 -1.67 2.29
CA SER A 9 -16.64 -0.99 3.35
C SER A 9 -16.99 0.43 2.94
N ASP A 10 -18.24 0.82 3.13
CA ASP A 10 -18.72 2.19 2.98
C ASP A 10 -18.51 3.01 4.26
N ASP A 11 -18.08 2.36 5.36
CA ASP A 11 -17.78 3.05 6.60
C ASP A 11 -16.58 4.00 6.39
N PRO A 12 -16.73 5.29 6.69
CA PRO A 12 -15.62 6.24 6.58
C PRO A 12 -14.55 6.05 7.67
N ASN A 13 -14.75 5.12 8.60
CA ASN A 13 -13.90 4.94 9.78
C ASN A 13 -13.66 3.46 10.11
N VAL A 14 -13.01 2.71 9.18
CA VAL A 14 -12.70 1.29 9.38
C VAL A 14 -11.58 1.13 10.40
N THR A 15 -11.93 0.72 11.61
CA THR A 15 -11.02 0.44 12.74
C THR A 15 -10.61 -1.03 12.79
N GLU A 16 -9.75 -1.40 13.73
CA GLU A 16 -9.30 -2.78 13.95
C GLU A 16 -10.40 -3.74 14.38
N GLU A 17 -11.49 -3.21 14.93
CA GLU A 17 -12.67 -3.96 15.39
C GLU A 17 -13.65 -4.29 14.24
N HIS A 18 -13.43 -3.71 13.05
CA HIS A 18 -14.28 -3.96 11.89
C HIS A 18 -14.23 -5.44 11.47
N PRO A 19 -15.35 -6.01 11.01
CA PRO A 19 -15.38 -7.37 10.46
C PRO A 19 -14.41 -7.53 9.30
N LEU A 20 -13.75 -8.69 9.23
CA LEU A 20 -12.92 -9.06 8.09
C LEU A 20 -13.80 -9.71 7.02
N VAL A 21 -13.92 -9.05 5.86
CA VAL A 21 -14.74 -9.49 4.72
C VAL A 21 -13.84 -9.64 3.47
N PRO A 22 -12.94 -10.63 3.46
CA PRO A 22 -11.92 -10.75 2.42
C PRO A 22 -12.53 -11.11 1.06
N LEU A 23 -12.18 -10.35 0.01
CA LEU A 23 -12.68 -10.53 -1.37
C LEU A 23 -11.78 -11.46 -2.21
N THR A 24 -10.56 -11.73 -1.78
CA THR A 24 -9.61 -12.57 -2.52
C THR A 24 -9.01 -13.64 -1.61
N LEU A 25 -8.44 -14.70 -2.19
CA LEU A 25 -7.72 -15.72 -1.43
C LEU A 25 -6.56 -15.13 -0.62
N TYR A 26 -5.83 -14.17 -1.20
CA TYR A 26 -4.77 -13.46 -0.48
C TYR A 26 -5.31 -12.81 0.80
N ASN A 27 -6.37 -12.04 0.70
CA ASN A 27 -6.97 -11.35 1.84
C ASN A 27 -7.51 -12.34 2.87
N LYS A 28 -8.15 -13.42 2.41
CA LYS A 28 -8.65 -14.49 3.28
C LYS A 28 -7.53 -15.12 4.09
N PHE A 29 -6.45 -15.55 3.44
CA PHE A 29 -5.33 -16.18 4.15
C PHE A 29 -4.61 -15.21 5.07
N LYS A 30 -4.45 -13.94 4.70
CA LYS A 30 -3.91 -12.92 5.60
C LYS A 30 -4.75 -12.77 6.88
N GLY A 31 -6.07 -12.71 6.75
CA GLY A 31 -6.99 -12.67 7.90
C GLY A 31 -6.92 -13.94 8.75
N MET A 32 -6.87 -15.13 8.12
CA MET A 32 -6.77 -16.41 8.83
C MET A 32 -5.48 -16.59 9.64
N CYS A 33 -4.39 -15.94 9.26
CA CYS A 33 -3.15 -15.98 10.02
C CYS A 33 -3.24 -15.28 11.38
N GLU A 34 -4.16 -14.29 11.53
CA GLU A 34 -4.27 -13.53 12.77
C GLU A 34 -4.71 -14.37 13.97
N PRO A 35 -5.81 -15.14 13.93
CA PRO A 35 -6.19 -15.99 15.04
C PRO A 35 -5.18 -17.14 15.27
N VAL A 36 -4.50 -17.61 14.24
CA VAL A 36 -3.44 -18.61 14.38
C VAL A 36 -2.29 -18.03 15.21
N LEU A 37 -1.81 -16.82 14.87
CA LEU A 37 -0.78 -16.16 15.67
C LEU A 37 -1.25 -15.97 17.12
N LYS A 38 -2.44 -15.37 17.31
CA LYS A 38 -2.98 -15.09 18.66
C LYS A 38 -3.07 -16.33 19.55
N LYS A 39 -3.37 -17.49 18.98
CA LYS A 39 -3.46 -18.76 19.71
C LYS A 39 -2.11 -19.22 20.30
N HIS A 40 -1.01 -18.80 19.70
CA HIS A 40 0.34 -19.23 20.09
C HIS A 40 1.09 -18.19 20.95
N LEU A 41 0.44 -17.02 21.20
CA LEU A 41 1.07 -15.99 22.04
C LEU A 41 1.06 -16.40 23.51
N ASP A 42 2.19 -16.22 24.16
CA ASP A 42 2.36 -16.40 25.61
C ASP A 42 3.46 -15.44 26.12
N GLU A 43 3.96 -15.68 27.33
CA GLU A 43 5.03 -14.86 27.92
C GLU A 43 6.39 -15.01 27.19
N LYS A 44 6.61 -16.13 26.52
CA LYS A 44 7.86 -16.45 25.81
C LYS A 44 7.79 -16.15 24.31
N PHE A 45 6.59 -16.23 23.74
CA PHE A 45 6.34 -15.91 22.33
C PHE A 45 5.33 -14.78 22.22
N ARG A 46 5.82 -13.58 22.04
CA ARG A 46 5.03 -12.36 21.90
C ARG A 46 4.94 -11.92 20.45
N GLY A 47 3.85 -11.30 20.07
CA GLY A 47 3.66 -10.85 18.72
C GLY A 47 2.58 -9.79 18.58
N VAL A 48 2.71 -8.99 17.54
CA VAL A 48 1.79 -7.93 17.17
C VAL A 48 1.30 -8.15 15.74
N ILE A 49 0.05 -7.86 15.48
CA ILE A 49 -0.53 -7.91 14.14
C ILE A 49 -0.57 -6.49 13.59
N ILE A 50 0.06 -6.28 12.45
CA ILE A 50 -0.09 -5.05 11.69
C ILE A 50 -0.91 -5.31 10.43
N ARG A 51 -1.84 -4.39 10.14
CA ARG A 51 -2.66 -4.33 8.92
C ARG A 51 -2.26 -3.11 8.12
N PRO A 52 -1.13 -3.17 7.37
CA PRO A 52 -0.67 -2.01 6.61
C PRO A 52 -1.60 -1.71 5.45
N ALA A 53 -1.72 -0.43 5.14
CA ALA A 53 -2.26 0.11 3.90
C ALA A 53 -1.41 -0.34 2.70
N THR A 54 -1.78 0.07 1.49
CA THR A 54 -0.93 -0.14 0.31
C THR A 54 0.36 0.66 0.48
N VAL A 55 1.47 -0.07 0.59
CA VAL A 55 2.79 0.55 0.75
C VAL A 55 3.28 1.07 -0.60
N CYS A 56 3.71 2.33 -0.64
CA CYS A 56 4.15 3.03 -1.85
C CYS A 56 5.50 3.73 -1.67
N GLY A 57 6.08 4.17 -2.80
CA GLY A 57 7.42 4.76 -2.85
C GLY A 57 8.49 3.76 -3.26
N TYR A 58 9.71 4.26 -3.46
CA TYR A 58 10.84 3.45 -3.88
C TYR A 58 11.41 2.62 -2.73
N ALA A 59 11.72 1.37 -3.01
CA ALA A 59 12.48 0.46 -2.17
C ALA A 59 13.35 -0.46 -3.05
N PRO A 60 14.43 -1.07 -2.53
CA PRO A 60 15.27 -2.00 -3.30
C PRO A 60 14.48 -3.15 -3.95
N HIS A 61 13.51 -3.70 -3.25
CA HIS A 61 12.49 -4.58 -3.83
C HIS A 61 11.22 -3.77 -4.14
N CYS A 62 11.22 -3.10 -5.29
CA CYS A 62 10.15 -2.20 -5.69
C CYS A 62 9.06 -2.94 -6.47
N ARG A 63 7.85 -2.99 -5.95
CA ARG A 63 6.68 -3.47 -6.69
C ARG A 63 6.08 -2.33 -7.50
N LEU A 64 5.91 -2.56 -8.81
CA LEU A 64 5.32 -1.59 -9.75
C LEU A 64 3.90 -1.98 -10.20
N ASP A 65 3.26 -2.90 -9.46
CA ASP A 65 1.87 -3.34 -9.66
C ASP A 65 0.90 -2.82 -8.59
N LEU A 66 1.35 -1.87 -7.76
CA LEU A 66 0.56 -1.28 -6.67
C LEU A 66 0.28 0.21 -6.90
N SER A 67 -0.90 0.65 -6.54
CA SER A 67 -1.47 2.02 -6.63
C SER A 67 -0.52 3.14 -7.12
N VAL A 68 0.10 3.90 -6.22
CA VAL A 68 1.00 5.03 -6.58
C VAL A 68 2.16 4.56 -7.47
N ASN A 69 2.73 3.39 -7.20
CA ASN A 69 3.90 2.89 -7.93
C ASN A 69 3.57 2.57 -9.40
N ILE A 70 2.44 1.90 -9.67
CA ILE A 70 2.03 1.58 -11.06
C ILE A 70 1.66 2.85 -11.84
N LEU A 71 0.96 3.80 -11.18
CA LEU A 71 0.61 5.07 -11.81
C LEU A 71 1.87 5.87 -12.16
N THR A 72 2.86 5.90 -11.28
CA THR A 72 4.14 6.56 -11.52
C THR A 72 4.92 5.88 -12.64
N ASN A 73 4.97 4.53 -12.65
CA ASN A 73 5.63 3.76 -13.70
C ASN A 73 5.05 4.09 -15.10
N HIS A 74 3.73 4.10 -15.22
CA HIS A 74 3.07 4.44 -16.48
C HIS A 74 3.26 5.91 -16.86
N ALA A 75 3.17 6.83 -15.90
CA ALA A 75 3.37 8.25 -16.15
C ALA A 75 4.78 8.55 -16.68
N VAL A 76 5.81 7.94 -16.09
CA VAL A 76 7.21 8.17 -16.49
C VAL A 76 7.49 7.58 -17.88
N ASN A 77 7.07 6.34 -18.13
CA ASN A 77 7.43 5.65 -19.37
C ASN A 77 6.53 6.02 -20.54
N ASN A 78 5.23 6.23 -20.31
CA ASN A 78 4.24 6.40 -21.36
C ASN A 78 3.71 7.84 -21.46
N LYS A 79 4.06 8.73 -20.51
CA LYS A 79 3.45 10.06 -20.32
C LYS A 79 1.91 9.99 -20.22
N LYS A 80 1.41 8.84 -19.76
CA LYS A 80 -0.01 8.53 -19.68
C LYS A 80 -0.32 7.62 -18.51
N ILE A 81 -1.39 7.94 -17.80
CA ILE A 81 -1.94 7.13 -16.70
C ILE A 81 -3.32 6.63 -17.14
N ILE A 82 -3.56 5.32 -17.02
CA ILE A 82 -4.88 4.74 -17.22
C ILE A 82 -5.49 4.44 -15.85
N VAL A 83 -6.61 5.09 -15.54
CA VAL A 83 -7.39 4.88 -14.33
C VAL A 83 -8.55 3.95 -14.67
N LEU A 84 -8.58 2.78 -14.02
CA LEU A 84 -9.62 1.77 -14.23
C LEU A 84 -10.77 1.94 -13.21
N GLY A 85 -11.98 1.48 -13.58
CA GLY A 85 -13.15 1.48 -12.70
C GLY A 85 -13.65 2.87 -12.31
N GLY A 86 -13.48 3.87 -13.18
CA GLY A 86 -13.93 5.24 -12.92
C GLY A 86 -13.07 6.04 -11.94
N GLY A 87 -12.20 5.39 -11.17
CA GLY A 87 -11.26 6.03 -10.25
C GLY A 87 -11.84 6.51 -8.91
N GLU A 88 -13.14 6.26 -8.64
CA GLU A 88 -13.80 6.70 -7.41
C GLU A 88 -13.48 5.82 -6.18
N GLN A 89 -12.98 4.60 -6.42
CA GLN A 89 -12.60 3.68 -5.35
C GLN A 89 -11.45 4.24 -4.51
N LYS A 90 -11.63 4.20 -3.19
CA LYS A 90 -10.63 4.66 -2.22
C LYS A 90 -9.57 3.59 -1.97
N ARG A 91 -8.34 4.04 -1.78
CA ARG A 91 -7.21 3.23 -1.35
C ARG A 91 -6.47 3.93 -0.21
N PRO A 92 -6.32 3.24 0.92
CA PRO A 92 -5.40 3.68 1.94
C PRO A 92 -3.96 3.47 1.47
N ASN A 93 -3.10 4.44 1.71
CA ASN A 93 -1.70 4.43 1.31
C ASN A 93 -0.80 4.74 2.51
N LEU A 94 0.43 4.22 2.45
CA LEU A 94 1.48 4.47 3.42
C LEU A 94 2.83 4.47 2.70
N HIS A 95 3.68 5.45 3.00
CA HIS A 95 5.02 5.47 2.45
C HIS A 95 5.89 4.33 3.01
N VAL A 96 6.75 3.73 2.19
CA VAL A 96 7.60 2.60 2.58
C VAL A 96 8.53 2.92 3.75
N ASN A 97 9.05 4.14 3.84
CA ASN A 97 9.89 4.58 4.95
C ASN A 97 9.10 4.61 6.27
N ASP A 98 7.84 5.04 6.24
CA ASP A 98 6.98 5.02 7.41
C ASP A 98 6.64 3.60 7.83
N MET A 99 6.43 2.69 6.87
CA MET A 99 6.25 1.27 7.19
C MET A 99 7.50 0.69 7.87
N SER A 100 8.70 1.04 7.40
CA SER A 100 9.97 0.63 8.03
C SER A 100 10.10 1.19 9.45
N ARG A 101 9.70 2.45 9.67
CA ARG A 101 9.68 3.05 11.00
C ARG A 101 8.76 2.31 11.98
N VAL A 102 7.60 1.86 11.50
CA VAL A 102 6.68 1.04 12.34
C VAL A 102 7.38 -0.23 12.82
N TYR A 103 8.09 -0.94 11.94
CA TYR A 103 8.83 -2.14 12.36
C TYR A 103 9.92 -1.84 13.40
N LEU A 104 10.69 -0.78 13.20
CA LEU A 104 11.72 -0.36 14.18
C LEU A 104 11.09 0.01 15.53
N MET A 105 10.01 0.81 15.50
CA MET A 105 9.30 1.17 16.73
C MET A 105 8.73 -0.04 17.46
N LEU A 106 8.24 -1.06 16.75
CA LEU A 106 7.77 -2.28 17.36
C LEU A 106 8.91 -3.08 17.96
N GLU A 107 10.10 -3.13 17.34
CA GLU A 107 11.29 -3.80 17.86
C GLU A 107 11.80 -3.15 19.15
N GLU A 108 11.73 -1.83 19.22
CA GLU A 108 12.18 -1.05 20.39
C GLU A 108 11.17 -1.04 21.55
N ASN A 109 9.92 -1.49 21.32
CA ASN A 109 8.85 -1.44 22.31
C ASN A 109 8.88 -2.65 23.25
N ASP A 110 8.41 -2.47 24.51
CA ASP A 110 8.11 -3.61 25.37
C ASP A 110 6.85 -4.33 24.90
N PHE A 111 7.04 -5.46 24.24
CA PHE A 111 5.94 -6.28 23.73
C PHE A 111 4.97 -6.78 24.82
N LYS A 112 5.25 -6.62 26.13
CA LYS A 112 4.31 -7.00 27.18
C LYS A 112 3.01 -6.22 27.10
N GLU A 113 3.12 -4.92 26.82
CA GLU A 113 1.95 -4.02 26.80
C GLU A 113 1.12 -4.15 25.52
N ILE A 114 1.75 -4.61 24.42
CA ILE A 114 1.11 -4.69 23.10
C ILE A 114 0.96 -6.12 22.58
N ASN A 115 1.26 -7.14 23.41
CA ASN A 115 1.19 -8.53 23.01
C ASN A 115 -0.22 -8.92 22.56
N GLY A 116 -0.34 -9.43 21.33
CA GLY A 116 -1.62 -9.81 20.73
C GLY A 116 -2.43 -8.66 20.16
N GLU A 117 -1.94 -7.42 20.29
CA GLU A 117 -2.62 -6.26 19.71
C GLU A 117 -2.61 -6.28 18.18
N THR A 118 -3.61 -5.65 17.61
CA THR A 118 -3.72 -5.45 16.16
C THR A 118 -3.72 -3.96 15.89
N PHE A 119 -2.93 -3.52 14.90
CA PHE A 119 -2.84 -2.13 14.49
C PHE A 119 -3.06 -1.97 12.99
N ASN A 120 -3.96 -1.09 12.62
CA ASN A 120 -4.01 -0.51 11.30
C ASN A 120 -2.85 0.47 11.11
N VAL A 121 -2.22 0.42 9.95
CA VAL A 121 -1.13 1.35 9.62
C VAL A 121 -1.41 1.96 8.25
N SER A 122 -1.92 3.20 8.26
CA SER A 122 -2.30 3.96 7.06
C SER A 122 -2.01 5.44 7.29
N PHE A 123 -1.88 6.20 6.20
CA PHE A 123 -1.80 7.65 6.29
C PHE A 123 -2.88 8.31 5.42
N GLU A 124 -2.79 8.18 4.10
CA GLU A 124 -3.68 8.88 3.19
C GLU A 124 -4.67 7.92 2.54
N ASN A 125 -5.95 8.20 2.76
CA ASN A 125 -7.06 7.50 2.12
C ASN A 125 -7.56 8.35 0.95
N LYS A 126 -7.13 8.03 -0.28
CA LYS A 126 -7.47 8.81 -1.48
C LYS A 126 -8.15 7.96 -2.55
N LYS A 127 -8.98 8.61 -3.37
CA LYS A 127 -9.52 8.01 -4.58
C LYS A 127 -8.40 7.78 -5.60
N ILE A 128 -8.52 6.73 -6.43
CA ILE A 128 -7.52 6.45 -7.46
C ILE A 128 -7.34 7.63 -8.42
N ILE A 129 -8.41 8.35 -8.75
CA ILE A 129 -8.31 9.55 -9.60
C ILE A 129 -7.51 10.68 -8.93
N GLU A 130 -7.59 10.82 -7.61
CA GLU A 130 -6.79 11.80 -6.86
C GLU A 130 -5.31 11.40 -6.86
N LEU A 131 -5.02 10.09 -6.65
CA LEU A 131 -3.66 9.55 -6.77
C LEU A 131 -3.07 9.80 -8.16
N ALA A 132 -3.85 9.56 -9.22
CA ALA A 132 -3.42 9.80 -10.59
C ALA A 132 -3.07 11.27 -10.85
N LYS A 133 -3.85 12.21 -10.32
CA LYS A 133 -3.58 13.65 -10.43
C LYS A 133 -2.30 14.06 -9.70
N ILE A 134 -2.08 13.56 -8.48
CA ILE A 134 -0.86 13.81 -7.71
C ILE A 134 0.36 13.28 -8.46
N VAL A 135 0.30 12.03 -8.92
CA VAL A 135 1.38 11.38 -9.68
C VAL A 135 1.67 12.13 -10.98
N ALA A 136 0.64 12.47 -11.76
CA ALA A 136 0.80 13.18 -13.03
C ALA A 136 1.50 14.54 -12.82
N SER A 137 1.10 15.28 -11.79
CA SER A 137 1.71 16.58 -11.43
C SER A 137 3.18 16.42 -11.06
N ASN A 138 3.52 15.45 -10.21
CA ASN A 138 4.89 15.19 -9.78
C ASN A 138 5.78 14.76 -10.96
N VAL A 139 5.34 13.79 -11.76
CA VAL A 139 6.10 13.31 -12.93
C VAL A 139 6.29 14.41 -13.97
N LYS A 140 5.22 15.16 -14.28
CA LYS A 140 5.30 16.31 -15.20
C LYS A 140 6.36 17.30 -14.75
N SER A 141 6.31 17.72 -13.49
CA SER A 141 7.26 18.70 -12.91
C SER A 141 8.68 18.16 -12.87
N PHE A 142 8.87 16.92 -12.41
CA PHE A 142 10.19 16.32 -12.19
C PHE A 142 10.96 16.08 -13.51
N PHE A 143 10.27 15.63 -14.56
CA PHE A 143 10.86 15.32 -15.87
C PHE A 143 10.71 16.45 -16.90
N ASN A 144 10.11 17.59 -16.54
CA ASN A 144 9.79 18.69 -17.45
C ASN A 144 8.98 18.23 -18.67
N TYR A 145 8.00 17.36 -18.46
CA TYR A 145 7.10 16.96 -19.55
C TYR A 145 6.06 18.05 -19.83
N ASP A 146 5.70 18.23 -21.10
CA ASP A 146 4.63 19.17 -21.48
C ASP A 146 3.29 18.75 -20.87
N ASN A 147 3.01 17.45 -20.87
CA ASN A 147 1.80 16.87 -20.31
C ASN A 147 2.03 15.41 -19.83
N VAL A 148 1.22 14.98 -18.85
CA VAL A 148 0.97 13.59 -18.50
C VAL A 148 -0.54 13.39 -18.57
N GLU A 149 -0.98 12.62 -19.57
CA GLU A 149 -2.41 12.37 -19.83
C GLU A 149 -3.00 11.46 -18.73
N ILE A 150 -4.24 11.73 -18.32
CA ILE A 150 -5.01 10.83 -17.46
C ILE A 150 -6.24 10.37 -18.24
N GLU A 151 -6.28 9.08 -18.59
CA GLU A 151 -7.43 8.44 -19.23
C GLU A 151 -8.22 7.64 -18.19
N VAL A 152 -9.52 7.92 -18.07
CA VAL A 152 -10.41 7.19 -17.15
C VAL A 152 -11.23 6.18 -17.94
N LYS A 153 -11.14 4.88 -17.55
CA LYS A 153 -11.95 3.80 -18.12
C LYS A 153 -12.94 3.29 -17.08
N THR A 154 -14.20 3.19 -17.47
CA THR A 154 -15.30 2.77 -16.59
C THR A 154 -15.70 1.30 -16.75
N GLU A 155 -15.21 0.63 -17.79
CA GLU A 155 -15.62 -0.72 -18.19
C GLU A 155 -15.23 -1.83 -17.19
N THR A 156 -14.28 -1.56 -16.30
CA THR A 156 -13.84 -2.52 -15.28
C THR A 156 -14.32 -2.09 -13.89
N VAL A 157 -14.87 -3.03 -13.14
CA VAL A 157 -15.34 -2.76 -11.76
C VAL A 157 -14.28 -3.26 -10.78
N ASP A 158 -13.66 -2.34 -10.04
CA ASP A 158 -12.84 -2.68 -8.86
C ASP A 158 -13.68 -2.37 -7.60
N ASN A 159 -14.28 -3.40 -7.05
CA ASN A 159 -15.19 -3.30 -5.89
C ASN A 159 -14.47 -3.09 -4.55
N ARG A 160 -13.14 -3.05 -4.53
CA ARG A 160 -12.40 -2.79 -3.30
C ARG A 160 -12.38 -1.29 -3.03
N SER A 161 -13.07 -0.86 -1.99
CA SER A 161 -13.05 0.53 -1.53
C SER A 161 -13.21 0.52 -0.03
N TYR A 162 -12.26 1.11 0.69
CA TYR A 162 -12.29 1.21 2.15
C TYR A 162 -11.42 2.37 2.63
N HIS A 163 -11.81 2.92 3.79
CA HIS A 163 -11.12 4.00 4.46
C HIS A 163 -10.61 3.50 5.81
N VAL A 164 -9.32 3.34 5.95
CA VAL A 164 -8.71 2.78 7.16
C VAL A 164 -8.36 3.88 8.15
N ASN A 165 -8.86 3.73 9.38
CA ASN A 165 -8.47 4.53 10.53
C ASN A 165 -7.23 3.92 11.20
N SER A 166 -6.26 4.76 11.53
CA SER A 166 -5.00 4.38 12.20
C SER A 166 -4.80 5.12 13.54
N ASP A 167 -5.85 5.60 14.18
CA ASP A 167 -5.75 6.34 15.44
C ASP A 167 -5.23 5.47 16.59
N LYS A 168 -5.46 4.16 16.52
CA LYS A 168 -4.99 3.23 17.55
C LYS A 168 -3.47 3.20 17.65
N ILE A 169 -2.76 3.04 16.52
CA ILE A 169 -1.30 3.01 16.52
C ILE A 169 -0.72 4.36 16.96
N LYS A 170 -1.34 5.47 16.57
CA LYS A 170 -0.96 6.81 17.05
C LYS A 170 -1.09 6.90 18.57
N ARG A 171 -2.24 6.49 19.13
CA ARG A 171 -2.50 6.56 20.56
C ARG A 171 -1.62 5.65 21.41
N VAL A 172 -1.37 4.43 20.94
CA VAL A 172 -0.65 3.39 21.70
C VAL A 172 0.86 3.47 21.53
N LEU A 173 1.33 3.75 20.32
CA LEU A 173 2.76 3.76 20.00
C LEU A 173 3.29 5.15 19.65
N ASN A 174 2.46 6.20 19.73
CA ASN A 174 2.82 7.56 19.33
C ASN A 174 3.39 7.64 17.89
N PHE A 175 2.91 6.75 17.01
CA PHE A 175 3.33 6.73 15.62
C PHE A 175 2.58 7.77 14.81
N GLU A 176 3.32 8.64 14.15
CA GLU A 176 2.79 9.55 13.11
C GLU A 176 3.59 9.37 11.81
N PRO A 177 2.91 9.24 10.66
CA PRO A 177 3.56 9.19 9.36
C PRO A 177 4.28 10.52 9.06
N ASN A 178 5.46 10.42 8.44
CA ASN A 178 6.28 11.57 8.06
C ASN A 178 6.24 11.86 6.56
N TYR A 179 5.81 10.89 5.74
CA TYR A 179 5.88 10.94 4.29
C TYR A 179 4.49 10.80 3.69
N ASN A 180 4.17 11.65 2.73
CA ASN A 180 2.90 11.63 2.00
C ASN A 180 3.03 10.99 0.61
N ILE A 181 1.94 11.01 -0.18
CA ILE A 181 1.90 10.42 -1.52
C ILE A 181 2.79 11.19 -2.51
N ASP A 182 2.92 12.52 -2.35
CA ASP A 182 3.85 13.32 -3.15
C ASP A 182 5.29 12.87 -2.94
N ASP A 183 5.69 12.58 -1.69
CA ASP A 183 7.02 12.07 -1.35
C ASP A 183 7.26 10.67 -1.97
N ALA A 184 6.23 9.82 -1.96
CA ALA A 184 6.30 8.52 -2.61
C ALA A 184 6.49 8.64 -4.13
N ALA A 185 5.72 9.53 -4.79
CA ALA A 185 5.86 9.77 -6.22
C ALA A 185 7.24 10.35 -6.57
N LYS A 186 7.75 11.31 -5.77
CA LYS A 186 9.09 11.90 -5.96
C LYS A 186 10.20 10.86 -5.81
N SER A 187 10.14 10.01 -4.76
CA SER A 187 11.14 8.95 -4.55
C SER A 187 11.21 7.97 -5.72
N LEU A 188 10.07 7.66 -6.34
CA LEU A 188 10.02 6.85 -7.56
C LEU A 188 10.60 7.60 -8.76
N CYS A 189 10.27 8.89 -8.94
CA CYS A 189 10.85 9.71 -10.01
C CYS A 189 12.38 9.77 -9.92
N GLU A 190 12.92 9.95 -8.72
CA GLU A 190 14.38 9.91 -8.46
C GLU A 190 14.97 8.55 -8.84
N ALA A 191 14.32 7.45 -8.42
CA ALA A 191 14.77 6.09 -8.77
C ALA A 191 14.74 5.82 -10.28
N PHE A 192 13.74 6.32 -11.00
CA PHE A 192 13.71 6.26 -12.46
C PHE A 192 14.85 7.05 -13.10
N LYS A 193 15.06 8.29 -12.65
CA LYS A 193 16.14 9.15 -13.14
C LYS A 193 17.52 8.53 -12.92
N ASP A 194 17.71 7.89 -11.77
CA ASP A 194 18.97 7.23 -11.38
C ASP A 194 19.14 5.84 -12.07
N GLY A 195 18.23 5.41 -12.92
CA GLY A 195 18.28 4.10 -13.58
C GLY A 195 18.10 2.89 -12.67
N LYS A 196 17.57 3.09 -11.46
CA LYS A 196 17.35 2.00 -10.46
C LYS A 196 16.17 1.09 -10.81
N LEU A 197 15.33 1.49 -11.75
CA LEU A 197 14.13 0.75 -12.20
C LEU A 197 14.21 0.39 -13.69
N PRO A 198 15.26 -0.35 -14.15
CA PRO A 198 15.40 -0.71 -15.55
C PRO A 198 14.30 -1.67 -15.99
N ASN A 199 13.85 -1.56 -17.25
CA ASN A 199 12.82 -2.43 -17.84
C ASN A 199 11.51 -2.50 -17.03
N SER A 200 11.13 -1.42 -16.38
CA SER A 200 10.05 -1.34 -15.39
C SER A 200 8.67 -1.74 -15.90
N LEU A 201 8.43 -1.70 -17.23
CA LEU A 201 7.18 -2.13 -17.86
C LEU A 201 7.16 -3.62 -18.21
N THR A 202 8.31 -4.28 -18.30
CA THR A 202 8.41 -5.63 -18.90
C THR A 202 9.06 -6.65 -17.98
N ASP A 203 9.91 -6.23 -17.04
CA ASP A 203 10.60 -7.15 -16.14
C ASP A 203 9.63 -7.70 -15.08
N PRO A 204 9.40 -9.03 -15.04
CA PRO A 204 8.47 -9.67 -14.11
C PRO A 204 8.82 -9.48 -12.64
N LYS A 205 10.08 -9.16 -12.31
CA LYS A 205 10.50 -8.92 -10.90
C LYS A 205 9.71 -7.82 -10.20
N TYR A 206 9.09 -6.90 -10.95
CA TYR A 206 8.26 -5.83 -10.41
C TYR A 206 6.81 -6.23 -10.15
N ILE A 207 6.42 -7.46 -10.54
CA ILE A 207 5.05 -7.98 -10.42
C ILE A 207 5.10 -9.36 -9.75
N ASN A 208 4.80 -9.41 -8.45
CA ASN A 208 4.96 -10.64 -7.66
C ASN A 208 4.23 -11.85 -8.26
N VAL A 209 2.99 -11.69 -8.73
CA VAL A 209 2.22 -12.79 -9.31
C VAL A 209 2.90 -13.34 -10.57
N THR A 210 3.41 -12.47 -11.41
CA THR A 210 4.13 -12.89 -12.63
C THR A 210 5.43 -13.61 -12.28
N THR A 211 6.18 -13.08 -11.32
CA THR A 211 7.41 -13.73 -10.83
C THR A 211 7.13 -15.14 -10.30
N LEU A 212 6.09 -15.30 -9.46
CA LEU A 212 5.72 -16.60 -8.90
C LEU A 212 5.29 -17.60 -9.97
N LYS A 213 4.53 -17.16 -10.97
CA LYS A 213 4.14 -18.01 -12.11
C LYS A 213 5.35 -18.47 -12.93
N ASN A 214 6.32 -17.59 -13.15
CA ASN A 214 7.54 -17.92 -13.89
C ASN A 214 8.46 -18.89 -13.11
N LEU A 215 8.29 -18.99 -11.81
CA LEU A 215 9.01 -19.93 -10.94
C LEU A 215 8.23 -21.24 -10.71
N ASP A 216 7.12 -21.45 -11.40
CA ASP A 216 6.19 -22.59 -11.19
C ASP A 216 5.77 -22.75 -9.72
N ALA A 217 5.69 -21.64 -8.98
CA ALA A 217 5.38 -21.62 -7.56
C ALA A 217 3.89 -21.39 -7.24
N VAL A 218 3.04 -21.27 -8.30
CA VAL A 218 1.59 -21.05 -8.20
C VAL A 218 0.88 -21.71 -9.39
#